data_d9e8f20fd661d3814465bdcd817aeba2
#
_entry.id   d9e8f20fd661d3814465bdcd817aeba2
#
_cell.length_a   1.000
_cell.length_b   1.000
_cell.length_c   1.000
_cell.angle_alpha   90.00
_cell.angle_beta   90.00
_cell.angle_gamma   90.00
#
_symmetry.space_group_name_H-M   'P 1'
#
loop_
_entity.id
_entity.type
_entity.pdbx_description
1 polymer ?
#
loop_
_entity_poly.entity_id
_entity_poly.type
_entity_poly.pdbx_seq_one_letter_code
_entity_poly.pdbx_strand_id
1 'polypeptide(L)'
;MENKFLHKATVIWSNVCRFLLAVVFLFSGFVKANDPLGTVYKVQDYLEAWGLQSLSAGYVPYLAAMLCALFEFILGIYLFFGIRRRVAPLLALLMMAFMTPLTLWLAIANPISDCGCFGDAVVLTNWETFFKNIVLLIAAISVFKWRRHIFNLVTTKVDWLISLYSILFIIFFMLFCLRYLPVFDFRPYHVGADIIKGMTIPEGEKPTEYETIFIYSKDGKEQEFTIDNFPTDSTWTFVDSKTRVKEKGYEPPIHDFSITSLETGEDLTDDILHSDQYTFLLVAPWLKQADDSGMDLINEVYDYSVEHGYRFLCLTASSEQDIIDWQENTGAEYPFALMDEITLKTMIRSNPGLMLLKKG
;
A
#
# COMPACT_ATOMS: atom_id res chain seq x y z
N MET A 1 -0.86 36.17 -38.09
CA MET A 1 -1.39 36.15 -36.70
C MET A 1 -1.63 34.72 -36.19
N GLU A 2 -2.15 33.84 -37.00
CA GLU A 2 -2.47 32.43 -36.68
C GLU A 2 -1.26 31.60 -36.18
N ASN A 3 -0.11 31.68 -36.84
CA ASN A 3 1.12 30.98 -36.44
C ASN A 3 1.65 31.40 -35.04
N LYS A 4 1.50 32.66 -34.65
CA LYS A 4 1.93 33.16 -33.34
C LYS A 4 0.98 32.68 -32.23
N PHE A 5 -0.31 32.58 -32.53
CA PHE A 5 -1.31 32.05 -31.56
C PHE A 5 -1.09 30.54 -31.31
N LEU A 6 -0.95 29.76 -32.36
CA LEU A 6 -0.65 28.30 -32.28
C LEU A 6 0.66 28.04 -31.52
N HIS A 7 1.70 28.83 -31.78
CA HIS A 7 2.96 28.70 -31.03
C HIS A 7 2.80 28.98 -29.54
N LYS A 8 2.08 30.07 -29.15
CA LYS A 8 1.80 30.37 -27.74
C LYS A 8 0.97 29.27 -27.07
N ALA A 9 -0.08 28.79 -27.75
CA ALA A 9 -0.91 27.69 -27.23
C ALA A 9 -0.09 26.40 -26.99
N THR A 10 0.82 26.05 -27.92
CA THR A 10 1.72 24.89 -27.76
C THR A 10 2.66 25.04 -26.56
N VAL A 11 3.24 26.24 -26.38
CA VAL A 11 4.11 26.52 -25.22
C VAL A 11 3.34 26.37 -23.91
N ILE A 12 2.14 26.97 -23.83
CA ILE A 12 1.30 26.86 -22.63
C ILE A 12 0.94 25.39 -22.38
N TRP A 13 0.40 24.70 -23.37
CA TRP A 13 -0.01 23.31 -23.27
C TRP A 13 1.12 22.39 -22.80
N SER A 14 2.30 22.47 -23.45
CA SER A 14 3.45 21.62 -23.08
C SER A 14 3.92 21.86 -21.65
N ASN A 15 3.86 23.10 -21.16
CA ASN A 15 4.26 23.41 -19.80
C ASN A 15 3.18 23.03 -18.77
N VAL A 16 1.89 23.15 -19.09
CA VAL A 16 0.80 22.65 -18.24
C VAL A 16 0.92 21.12 -18.07
N CYS A 17 1.08 20.37 -19.18
CA CYS A 17 1.30 18.92 -19.13
C CYS A 17 2.56 18.56 -18.34
N ARG A 18 3.63 19.33 -18.47
CA ARG A 18 4.88 19.14 -17.73
C ARG A 18 4.67 19.30 -16.22
N PHE A 19 4.00 20.37 -15.78
CA PHE A 19 3.74 20.59 -14.37
C PHE A 19 2.79 19.56 -13.79
N LEU A 20 1.79 19.11 -14.55
CA LEU A 20 0.92 18.00 -14.15
C LEU A 20 1.75 16.73 -13.86
N LEU A 21 2.61 16.33 -14.82
CA LEU A 21 3.50 15.17 -14.62
C LEU A 21 4.47 15.39 -13.46
N ALA A 22 5.03 16.60 -13.32
CA ALA A 22 5.96 16.91 -12.25
C ALA A 22 5.33 16.73 -10.88
N VAL A 23 4.12 17.27 -10.66
CA VAL A 23 3.41 17.17 -9.39
C VAL A 23 3.08 15.69 -9.07
N VAL A 24 2.59 14.95 -10.07
CA VAL A 24 2.23 13.55 -9.89
C VAL A 24 3.45 12.70 -9.54
N PHE A 25 4.57 12.85 -10.26
CA PHE A 25 5.80 12.09 -9.98
C PHE A 25 6.47 12.50 -8.66
N LEU A 26 6.47 13.79 -8.32
CA LEU A 26 6.96 14.28 -7.03
C LEU A 26 6.16 13.67 -5.88
N PHE A 27 4.85 13.75 -5.97
CA PHE A 27 3.97 13.21 -4.94
C PHE A 27 4.11 11.69 -4.82
N SER A 28 4.09 10.97 -5.95
CA SER A 28 4.25 9.51 -6.00
C SER A 28 5.58 9.06 -5.40
N GLY A 29 6.70 9.67 -5.82
CA GLY A 29 8.03 9.34 -5.30
C GLY A 29 8.19 9.72 -3.82
N PHE A 30 7.61 10.86 -3.39
CA PHE A 30 7.66 11.29 -2.00
C PHE A 30 6.88 10.34 -1.07
N VAL A 31 5.66 9.96 -1.44
CA VAL A 31 4.84 9.03 -0.63
C VAL A 31 5.51 7.66 -0.51
N LYS A 32 6.10 7.14 -1.60
CA LYS A 32 6.89 5.89 -1.56
C LYS A 32 8.13 6.01 -0.68
N ALA A 33 8.79 7.16 -0.68
CA ALA A 33 9.93 7.41 0.20
C ALA A 33 9.52 7.60 1.66
N ASN A 34 8.30 8.08 1.90
CA ASN A 34 7.72 8.22 3.23
C ASN A 34 7.32 6.86 3.84
N ASP A 35 6.79 5.94 3.03
CA ASP A 35 6.49 4.55 3.43
C ASP A 35 7.21 3.55 2.51
N PRO A 36 8.54 3.36 2.70
CA PRO A 36 9.30 2.45 1.86
C PRO A 36 8.87 0.99 2.04
N LEU A 37 8.52 0.57 3.27
CA LEU A 37 8.07 -0.80 3.54
C LEU A 37 6.72 -1.11 2.90
N GLY A 38 5.76 -0.18 2.92
CA GLY A 38 4.51 -0.34 2.18
C GLY A 38 4.76 -0.51 0.68
N THR A 39 5.75 0.23 0.13
CA THR A 39 6.17 0.04 -1.27
C THR A 39 6.84 -1.31 -1.50
N VAL A 40 7.64 -1.82 -0.54
CA VAL A 40 8.25 -3.17 -0.59
C VAL A 40 7.16 -4.23 -0.66
N TYR A 41 6.15 -4.16 0.21
CA TYR A 41 5.03 -5.11 0.19
C TYR A 41 4.29 -5.10 -1.15
N LYS A 42 4.02 -3.93 -1.73
CA LYS A 42 3.43 -3.86 -3.08
C LYS A 42 4.31 -4.48 -4.16
N VAL A 43 5.62 -4.32 -4.11
CA VAL A 43 6.54 -5.01 -5.05
C VAL A 43 6.49 -6.52 -4.85
N GLN A 44 6.38 -7.00 -3.61
CA GLN A 44 6.20 -8.42 -3.31
C GLN A 44 4.89 -8.95 -3.92
N ASP A 45 3.76 -8.26 -3.72
CA ASP A 45 2.47 -8.62 -4.31
C ASP A 45 2.56 -8.75 -5.84
N TYR A 46 3.27 -7.81 -6.52
CA TYR A 46 3.50 -7.90 -7.97
C TYR A 46 4.34 -9.12 -8.37
N LEU A 47 5.42 -9.40 -7.64
CA LEU A 47 6.28 -10.54 -7.92
C LEU A 47 5.53 -11.87 -7.73
N GLU A 48 4.70 -11.97 -6.72
CA GLU A 48 3.85 -13.13 -6.45
C GLU A 48 2.77 -13.30 -7.53
N ALA A 49 2.10 -12.21 -7.92
CA ALA A 49 1.12 -12.23 -9.00
C ALA A 49 1.72 -12.65 -10.36
N TRP A 50 3.02 -12.42 -10.56
CA TRP A 50 3.76 -12.88 -11.74
C TRP A 50 4.38 -14.28 -11.60
N GLY A 51 4.16 -14.96 -10.48
CA GLY A 51 4.74 -16.29 -10.22
C GLY A 51 6.23 -16.28 -9.92
N LEU A 52 6.77 -15.15 -9.47
CA LEU A 52 8.19 -14.95 -9.16
C LEU A 52 8.46 -14.97 -7.64
N GLN A 53 7.84 -15.91 -6.90
CA GLN A 53 7.96 -16.02 -5.44
C GLN A 53 9.42 -16.11 -4.95
N SER A 54 10.32 -16.72 -5.72
CA SER A 54 11.74 -16.79 -5.35
C SER A 54 12.44 -15.43 -5.26
N LEU A 55 11.88 -14.40 -5.89
CA LEU A 55 12.39 -13.03 -5.86
C LEU A 55 11.68 -12.18 -4.80
N SER A 56 10.47 -12.56 -4.36
CA SER A 56 9.71 -11.81 -3.35
C SER A 56 10.33 -11.90 -1.96
N ALA A 57 11.00 -13.02 -1.64
CA ALA A 57 11.58 -13.32 -0.32
C ALA A 57 13.00 -12.77 -0.10
N GLY A 58 13.48 -11.79 -0.87
CA GLY A 58 14.86 -11.33 -0.78
C GLY A 58 15.03 -9.82 -0.78
N TYR A 59 16.24 -9.37 -1.13
CA TYR A 59 16.56 -7.94 -1.22
C TYR A 59 15.97 -7.24 -2.47
N VAL A 60 15.43 -8.02 -3.43
CA VAL A 60 14.91 -7.50 -4.70
C VAL A 60 13.75 -6.53 -4.49
N PRO A 61 12.72 -6.81 -3.67
CA PRO A 61 11.64 -5.87 -3.39
C PRO A 61 12.12 -4.56 -2.75
N TYR A 62 13.06 -4.64 -1.81
CA TYR A 62 13.65 -3.46 -1.15
C TYR A 62 14.38 -2.58 -2.16
N LEU A 63 15.24 -3.17 -2.97
CA LEU A 63 16.00 -2.41 -3.98
C LEU A 63 15.06 -1.80 -5.02
N ALA A 64 14.06 -2.56 -5.49
CA ALA A 64 13.08 -2.08 -6.47
C ALA A 64 12.24 -0.92 -5.91
N ALA A 65 11.76 -1.03 -4.67
CA ALA A 65 10.98 0.01 -4.01
C ALA A 65 11.80 1.31 -3.85
N MET A 66 13.03 1.20 -3.35
CA MET A 66 13.94 2.35 -3.17
C MET A 66 14.28 3.03 -4.48
N LEU A 67 14.62 2.26 -5.52
CA LEU A 67 14.94 2.79 -6.83
C LEU A 67 13.71 3.43 -7.49
N CYS A 68 12.53 2.86 -7.33
CA CYS A 68 11.28 3.41 -7.85
C CYS A 68 10.97 4.77 -7.21
N ALA A 69 11.01 4.87 -5.87
CA ALA A 69 10.78 6.11 -5.14
C ALA A 69 11.79 7.21 -5.54
N LEU A 70 13.08 6.87 -5.58
CA LEU A 70 14.16 7.77 -6.00
C LEU A 70 13.96 8.25 -7.44
N PHE A 71 13.68 7.32 -8.37
CA PHE A 71 13.51 7.62 -9.79
C PHE A 71 12.31 8.55 -10.03
N GLU A 72 11.15 8.25 -9.43
CA GLU A 72 9.95 9.08 -9.57
C GLU A 72 10.16 10.48 -9.01
N PHE A 73 10.72 10.58 -7.80
CA PHE A 73 10.97 11.87 -7.18
C PHE A 73 11.92 12.73 -8.01
N ILE A 74 13.06 12.20 -8.45
CA ILE A 74 14.04 12.93 -9.26
C ILE A 74 13.47 13.30 -10.63
N LEU A 75 12.71 12.41 -11.25
CA LEU A 75 12.02 12.69 -12.50
C LEU A 75 11.03 13.85 -12.34
N GLY A 76 10.27 13.86 -11.24
CA GLY A 76 9.38 14.95 -10.87
C GLY A 76 10.12 16.30 -10.71
N ILE A 77 11.25 16.31 -9.99
CA ILE A 77 12.13 17.49 -9.86
C ILE A 77 12.61 17.98 -11.23
N TYR A 78 13.09 17.08 -12.09
CA TYR A 78 13.60 17.45 -13.41
C TYR A 78 12.51 18.02 -14.31
N LEU A 79 11.32 17.45 -14.28
CA LEU A 79 10.16 17.99 -14.97
C LEU A 79 9.75 19.35 -14.40
N PHE A 80 9.72 19.50 -13.07
CA PHE A 80 9.31 20.74 -12.43
C PHE A 80 10.22 21.91 -12.77
N PHE A 81 11.54 21.74 -12.65
CA PHE A 81 12.51 22.80 -12.94
C PHE A 81 12.85 22.92 -14.43
N GLY A 82 12.48 21.96 -15.26
CA GLY A 82 12.83 21.89 -16.69
C GLY A 82 14.29 21.46 -16.91
N ILE A 83 14.89 20.72 -15.95
CA ILE A 83 16.25 20.19 -16.04
C ILE A 83 16.29 19.04 -17.05
N ARG A 84 17.40 18.90 -17.79
CA ARG A 84 17.58 17.80 -18.74
C ARG A 84 16.42 17.63 -19.73
N ARG A 85 15.92 18.71 -20.33
CA ARG A 85 14.75 18.77 -21.25
C ARG A 85 14.72 17.74 -22.38
N ARG A 86 15.81 17.04 -22.67
CA ARG A 86 15.84 15.95 -23.65
C ARG A 86 15.59 14.59 -23.00
N VAL A 87 16.11 14.38 -21.78
CA VAL A 87 16.12 13.08 -21.08
C VAL A 87 14.86 12.93 -20.21
N ALA A 88 14.53 13.92 -19.39
CA ALA A 88 13.40 13.81 -18.46
C ALA A 88 12.05 13.55 -19.16
N PRO A 89 11.68 14.25 -20.26
CA PRO A 89 10.47 13.89 -20.99
C PRO A 89 10.48 12.51 -21.63
N LEU A 90 11.64 12.00 -22.04
CA LEU A 90 11.78 10.65 -22.57
C LEU A 90 11.55 9.62 -21.47
N LEU A 91 12.17 9.80 -20.30
CA LEU A 91 12.01 8.91 -19.16
C LEU A 91 10.56 8.90 -18.66
N ALA A 92 9.90 10.06 -18.58
CA ALA A 92 8.49 10.16 -18.25
C ALA A 92 7.60 9.41 -19.25
N LEU A 93 7.89 9.54 -20.55
CA LEU A 93 7.16 8.82 -21.60
C LEU A 93 7.36 7.30 -21.48
N LEU A 94 8.59 6.83 -21.28
CA LEU A 94 8.90 5.41 -21.12
C LEU A 94 8.23 4.83 -19.88
N MET A 95 8.25 5.56 -18.76
CA MET A 95 7.56 5.14 -17.54
C MET A 95 6.05 5.04 -17.75
N MET A 96 5.42 6.05 -18.34
CA MET A 96 3.98 6.01 -18.61
C MET A 96 3.60 4.97 -19.66
N ALA A 97 4.45 4.72 -20.65
CA ALA A 97 4.27 3.66 -21.64
C ALA A 97 4.33 2.25 -21.02
N PHE A 98 5.08 2.08 -19.93
CA PHE A 98 5.09 0.84 -19.14
C PHE A 98 3.91 0.75 -18.17
N MET A 99 3.66 1.83 -17.41
CA MET A 99 2.65 1.84 -16.36
C MET A 99 1.22 1.75 -16.90
N THR A 100 0.93 2.31 -18.09
CA THR A 100 -0.44 2.28 -18.65
C THR A 100 -0.90 0.87 -19.01
N PRO A 101 -0.14 0.03 -19.74
CA PRO A 101 -0.48 -1.38 -19.96
C PRO A 101 -0.52 -2.20 -18.67
N LEU A 102 0.38 -1.93 -17.72
CA LEU A 102 0.40 -2.61 -16.42
C LEU A 102 -0.92 -2.37 -15.66
N THR A 103 -1.36 -1.11 -15.58
CA THR A 103 -2.61 -0.78 -14.89
C THR A 103 -3.86 -1.25 -15.64
N LEU A 104 -3.80 -1.41 -16.96
CA LEU A 104 -4.85 -2.08 -17.71
C LEU A 104 -4.95 -3.57 -17.34
N TRP A 105 -3.80 -4.25 -17.23
CA TRP A 105 -3.77 -5.64 -16.77
C TRP A 105 -4.32 -5.76 -15.35
N LEU A 106 -3.96 -4.87 -14.43
CA LEU A 106 -4.54 -4.83 -13.09
C LEU A 106 -6.05 -4.63 -13.11
N ALA A 107 -6.55 -3.72 -13.97
CA ALA A 107 -7.98 -3.43 -14.05
C ALA A 107 -8.80 -4.61 -14.61
N ILE A 108 -8.23 -5.43 -15.51
CA ILE A 108 -8.91 -6.57 -16.14
C ILE A 108 -8.78 -7.83 -15.29
N ALA A 109 -7.54 -8.17 -14.86
CA ALA A 109 -7.25 -9.43 -14.16
C ALA A 109 -7.48 -9.34 -12.65
N ASN A 110 -7.43 -8.12 -12.09
CA ASN A 110 -7.59 -7.81 -10.66
C ASN A 110 -6.78 -8.71 -9.70
N PRO A 111 -5.49 -9.00 -9.98
CA PRO A 111 -4.67 -9.87 -9.15
C PRO A 111 -4.27 -9.23 -7.82
N ILE A 112 -4.30 -7.88 -7.74
CA ILE A 112 -3.94 -7.06 -6.58
C ILE A 112 -5.02 -5.99 -6.43
N SER A 113 -5.42 -5.67 -5.20
CA SER A 113 -6.52 -4.75 -4.88
C SER A 113 -6.33 -3.33 -5.44
N ASP A 114 -5.09 -2.84 -5.42
CA ASP A 114 -4.72 -1.51 -5.90
C ASP A 114 -3.29 -1.48 -6.46
N CYS A 115 -2.99 -0.49 -7.29
CA CYS A 115 -1.68 -0.35 -7.94
C CYS A 115 -0.55 0.11 -6.99
N GLY A 116 -0.86 0.68 -5.82
CA GLY A 116 0.14 1.26 -4.91
C GLY A 116 0.85 2.52 -5.44
N CYS A 117 0.33 3.17 -6.51
CA CYS A 117 0.99 4.33 -7.12
C CYS A 117 1.20 5.50 -6.14
N PHE A 118 0.30 5.69 -5.20
CA PHE A 118 0.34 6.75 -4.19
C PHE A 118 0.33 6.19 -2.75
N GLY A 119 0.69 4.91 -2.57
CA GLY A 119 0.65 4.24 -1.28
C GLY A 119 -0.71 4.41 -0.60
N ASP A 120 -0.71 4.48 0.73
CA ASP A 120 -1.91 4.67 1.54
C ASP A 120 -2.42 6.14 1.56
N ALA A 121 -1.67 7.09 0.97
CA ALA A 121 -2.08 8.50 0.94
C ALA A 121 -3.28 8.77 0.02
N VAL A 122 -3.40 8.02 -1.09
CA VAL A 122 -4.55 8.08 -2.01
C VAL A 122 -4.76 6.69 -2.59
N VAL A 123 -5.73 5.99 -2.06
CA VAL A 123 -6.14 4.66 -2.57
C VAL A 123 -7.08 4.86 -3.75
N LEU A 124 -6.68 4.35 -4.91
CA LEU A 124 -7.47 4.40 -6.15
C LEU A 124 -7.77 2.97 -6.60
N THR A 125 -8.97 2.75 -7.08
CA THR A 125 -9.32 1.50 -7.74
C THR A 125 -8.44 1.27 -8.98
N ASN A 126 -8.29 0.01 -9.40
CA ASN A 126 -7.49 -0.33 -10.58
C ASN A 126 -7.98 0.38 -11.85
N TRP A 127 -9.31 0.57 -12.03
CA TRP A 127 -9.87 1.31 -13.16
C TRP A 127 -9.59 2.81 -13.09
N GLU A 128 -9.74 3.45 -11.93
CA GLU A 128 -9.41 4.86 -11.73
C GLU A 128 -7.93 5.12 -12.02
N THR A 129 -7.07 4.22 -11.55
CA THR A 129 -5.63 4.27 -11.82
C THR A 129 -5.32 4.15 -13.30
N PHE A 130 -6.00 3.25 -14.02
CA PHE A 130 -5.83 3.13 -15.47
C PHE A 130 -6.24 4.41 -16.22
N PHE A 131 -7.42 4.97 -15.92
CA PHE A 131 -7.85 6.22 -16.56
C PHE A 131 -6.94 7.40 -16.24
N LYS A 132 -6.49 7.54 -14.99
CA LYS A 132 -5.45 8.50 -14.60
C LYS A 132 -4.20 8.33 -15.46
N ASN A 133 -3.73 7.10 -15.64
CA ASN A 133 -2.52 6.82 -16.42
C ASN A 133 -2.67 7.10 -17.91
N ILE A 134 -3.87 6.96 -18.50
CA ILE A 134 -4.14 7.42 -19.88
C ILE A 134 -3.92 8.94 -19.98
N VAL A 135 -4.47 9.73 -19.03
CA VAL A 135 -4.29 11.19 -19.02
C VAL A 135 -2.81 11.56 -18.90
N LEU A 136 -2.08 10.88 -18.00
CA LEU A 136 -0.65 11.11 -17.80
C LEU A 136 0.18 10.68 -19.01
N LEU A 137 -0.20 9.61 -19.70
CA LEU A 137 0.46 9.18 -20.96
C LEU A 137 0.28 10.23 -22.06
N ILE A 138 -0.92 10.76 -22.24
CA ILE A 138 -1.18 11.86 -23.20
C ILE A 138 -0.33 13.09 -22.86
N ALA A 139 -0.25 13.43 -21.57
CA ALA A 139 0.61 14.51 -21.10
C ALA A 139 2.09 14.23 -21.39
N ALA A 140 2.57 13.00 -21.16
CA ALA A 140 3.95 12.60 -21.40
C ALA A 140 4.31 12.65 -22.91
N ILE A 141 3.41 12.16 -23.77
CA ILE A 141 3.56 12.28 -25.24
C ILE A 141 3.64 13.76 -25.64
N SER A 142 2.77 14.62 -25.08
CA SER A 142 2.74 16.04 -25.36
C SER A 142 4.06 16.72 -24.96
N VAL A 143 4.53 16.46 -23.75
CA VAL A 143 5.80 17.01 -23.22
C VAL A 143 7.01 16.53 -24.03
N PHE A 144 7.04 15.26 -24.40
CA PHE A 144 8.12 14.71 -25.24
C PHE A 144 8.14 15.30 -26.65
N LYS A 145 6.96 15.38 -27.29
CA LYS A 145 6.82 15.97 -28.65
C LYS A 145 7.24 17.43 -28.68
N TRP A 146 6.83 18.20 -27.69
CA TRP A 146 7.07 19.65 -27.63
C TRP A 146 8.15 20.05 -26.63
N ARG A 147 9.10 19.18 -26.32
CA ARG A 147 10.19 19.39 -25.35
C ARG A 147 11.04 20.62 -25.59
N ARG A 148 11.08 21.14 -26.84
CA ARG A 148 11.82 22.36 -27.20
C ARG A 148 11.12 23.62 -26.65
N HIS A 149 9.85 23.55 -26.31
CA HIS A 149 9.06 24.66 -25.81
C HIS A 149 9.00 24.72 -24.25
N ILE A 150 9.68 23.79 -23.61
CA ILE A 150 9.82 23.77 -22.15
C ILE A 150 10.77 24.88 -21.73
N PHE A 151 10.34 25.74 -20.81
CA PHE A 151 11.23 26.73 -20.21
C PHE A 151 11.92 26.18 -18.95
N ASN A 152 13.14 26.62 -18.70
CA ASN A 152 13.85 26.31 -17.47
C ASN A 152 13.49 27.33 -16.42
N LEU A 153 13.18 26.86 -15.20
CA LEU A 153 13.00 27.71 -14.02
C LEU A 153 14.32 28.11 -13.39
N VAL A 154 15.40 27.37 -13.70
CA VAL A 154 16.73 27.57 -13.14
C VAL A 154 17.78 27.64 -14.25
N THR A 155 18.92 28.23 -13.93
CA THR A 155 20.04 28.30 -14.86
C THR A 155 20.78 26.96 -14.89
N THR A 156 21.30 26.56 -16.04
CA THR A 156 22.02 25.30 -16.21
C THR A 156 23.26 25.15 -15.31
N LYS A 157 23.76 26.28 -14.77
CA LYS A 157 24.89 26.28 -13.83
C LYS A 157 24.55 25.67 -12.48
N VAL A 158 23.27 25.71 -12.07
CA VAL A 158 22.81 25.17 -10.76
C VAL A 158 22.04 23.86 -10.90
N ASP A 159 21.83 23.33 -12.10
CA ASP A 159 21.14 22.05 -12.34
C ASP A 159 21.75 20.91 -11.53
N TRP A 160 23.06 20.83 -11.46
CA TRP A 160 23.77 19.78 -10.71
C TRP A 160 23.53 19.90 -9.21
N LEU A 161 23.44 21.13 -8.69
CA LEU A 161 23.20 21.39 -7.27
C LEU A 161 21.81 20.94 -6.87
N ILE A 162 20.78 21.31 -7.64
CA ILE A 162 19.40 20.86 -7.43
C ILE A 162 19.32 19.34 -7.49
N SER A 163 19.97 18.72 -8.47
CA SER A 163 20.02 17.27 -8.60
C SER A 163 20.65 16.62 -7.36
N LEU A 164 21.80 17.11 -6.91
CA LEU A 164 22.52 16.60 -5.77
C LEU A 164 21.69 16.70 -4.49
N TYR A 165 21.15 17.89 -4.18
CA TYR A 165 20.34 18.09 -2.98
C TYR A 165 19.07 17.26 -3.00
N SER A 166 18.40 17.14 -4.15
CA SER A 166 17.18 16.33 -4.27
C SER A 166 17.46 14.84 -4.07
N ILE A 167 18.58 14.33 -4.59
CA ILE A 167 19.00 12.94 -4.39
C ILE A 167 19.34 12.70 -2.92
N LEU A 168 20.16 13.57 -2.32
CA LEU A 168 20.52 13.43 -0.89
C LEU A 168 19.31 13.54 0.00
N PHE A 169 18.41 14.50 -0.26
CA PHE A 169 17.17 14.67 0.50
C PHE A 169 16.31 13.41 0.49
N ILE A 170 15.98 12.88 -0.71
CA ILE A 170 15.06 11.77 -0.80
C ILE A 170 15.68 10.47 -0.24
N ILE A 171 16.99 10.25 -0.42
CA ILE A 171 17.69 9.09 0.16
C ILE A 171 17.69 9.20 1.70
N PHE A 172 18.08 10.36 2.23
CA PHE A 172 18.10 10.54 3.68
C PHE A 172 16.71 10.40 4.30
N PHE A 173 15.70 11.02 3.66
CA PHE A 173 14.31 10.92 4.11
C PHE A 173 13.79 9.48 4.11
N MET A 174 14.06 8.74 3.04
CA MET A 174 13.68 7.32 2.92
C MET A 174 14.37 6.45 3.97
N LEU A 175 15.67 6.63 4.18
CA LEU A 175 16.42 5.91 5.22
C LEU A 175 15.93 6.27 6.64
N PHE A 176 15.58 7.53 6.86
CA PHE A 176 14.96 7.97 8.11
C PHE A 176 13.62 7.25 8.34
N CYS A 177 12.73 7.23 7.35
CA CYS A 177 11.44 6.54 7.46
C CYS A 177 11.57 5.02 7.63
N LEU A 178 12.61 4.41 7.04
CA LEU A 178 12.92 2.98 7.27
C LEU A 178 13.37 2.70 8.71
N ARG A 179 14.08 3.66 9.34
CA ARG A 179 14.62 3.48 10.68
C ARG A 179 13.63 3.86 11.80
N TYR A 180 12.78 4.89 11.56
CA TYR A 180 11.95 5.53 12.58
C TYR A 180 10.45 5.50 12.27
N LEU A 181 10.01 4.73 11.31
CA LEU A 181 8.64 4.70 10.77
C LEU A 181 8.32 5.92 9.88
N PRO A 182 7.20 5.84 9.11
CA PRO A 182 6.75 6.93 8.26
C PRO A 182 6.53 8.23 9.03
N VAL A 183 7.07 9.34 8.53
CA VAL A 183 6.87 10.67 9.13
C VAL A 183 5.42 11.13 8.98
N PHE A 184 4.84 10.88 7.80
CA PHE A 184 3.43 11.13 7.52
C PHE A 184 2.72 9.79 7.47
N ASP A 185 1.95 9.50 8.51
CA ASP A 185 1.22 8.24 8.59
C ASP A 185 -0.15 8.40 7.95
N PHE A 186 -0.31 7.86 6.75
CA PHE A 186 -1.56 7.87 5.99
C PHE A 186 -2.40 6.61 6.20
N ARG A 187 -1.91 5.68 7.01
CA ARG A 187 -2.59 4.42 7.28
C ARG A 187 -3.81 4.64 8.17
N PRO A 188 -4.82 3.76 8.11
CA PRO A 188 -5.99 3.86 8.97
C PRO A 188 -5.67 3.68 10.47
N TYR A 189 -4.50 3.10 10.80
CA TYR A 189 -4.03 2.84 12.17
C TYR A 189 -3.00 3.86 12.70
N HIS A 190 -2.98 5.07 12.15
CA HIS A 190 -2.05 6.12 12.58
C HIS A 190 -2.30 6.51 14.06
N VAL A 191 -1.30 7.14 14.69
CA VAL A 191 -1.42 7.60 16.07
C VAL A 191 -2.59 8.57 16.22
N GLY A 192 -3.52 8.25 17.14
CA GLY A 192 -4.77 8.99 17.36
C GLY A 192 -5.93 8.56 16.46
N ALA A 193 -5.76 7.50 15.66
CA ALA A 193 -6.88 6.90 14.95
C ALA A 193 -7.87 6.25 15.91
N ASP A 194 -9.15 6.32 15.56
CA ASP A 194 -10.25 5.63 16.21
C ASP A 194 -10.61 4.41 15.34
N ILE A 195 -10.19 3.23 15.77
CA ILE A 195 -10.39 1.97 15.04
C ILE A 195 -11.88 1.66 14.91
N ILE A 196 -12.67 1.84 15.97
CA ILE A 196 -14.11 1.58 15.94
C ILE A 196 -14.79 2.45 14.89
N LYS A 197 -14.46 3.75 14.87
CA LYS A 197 -14.97 4.66 13.86
C LYS A 197 -14.51 4.30 12.46
N GLY A 198 -13.26 3.83 12.34
CA GLY A 198 -12.69 3.35 11.07
C GLY A 198 -13.38 2.09 10.53
N MET A 199 -13.98 1.28 11.40
CA MET A 199 -14.76 0.08 11.05
C MET A 199 -16.23 0.37 10.79
N THR A 200 -16.73 1.54 11.19
CA THR A 200 -18.16 1.84 11.16
C THR A 200 -18.56 2.47 9.84
N ILE A 201 -19.69 2.05 9.29
CA ILE A 201 -20.32 2.70 8.14
C ILE A 201 -21.03 3.97 8.62
N PRO A 202 -20.74 5.15 8.06
CA PRO A 202 -21.38 6.40 8.46
C PRO A 202 -22.91 6.35 8.30
N GLU A 203 -23.63 7.06 9.18
CA GLU A 203 -25.08 7.16 9.07
C GLU A 203 -25.49 7.75 7.70
N GLY A 204 -26.35 7.03 7.00
CA GLY A 204 -26.86 7.42 5.68
C GLY A 204 -26.13 6.79 4.50
N GLU A 205 -24.97 6.20 4.71
CA GLU A 205 -24.27 5.42 3.68
C GLU A 205 -24.73 3.96 3.68
N LYS A 206 -24.76 3.33 2.52
CA LYS A 206 -25.05 1.90 2.40
C LYS A 206 -23.76 1.11 2.30
N PRO A 207 -23.68 -0.09 2.90
CA PRO A 207 -22.53 -0.96 2.71
C PRO A 207 -22.42 -1.40 1.23
N THR A 208 -21.21 -1.74 0.82
CA THR A 208 -20.99 -2.42 -0.45
C THR A 208 -21.65 -3.79 -0.41
N GLU A 209 -22.56 -4.05 -1.34
CA GLU A 209 -23.19 -5.36 -1.48
C GLU A 209 -22.34 -6.26 -2.38
N TYR A 210 -22.00 -7.43 -1.85
CA TYR A 210 -21.28 -8.47 -2.56
C TYR A 210 -22.22 -9.60 -2.97
N GLU A 211 -22.00 -10.17 -4.13
CA GLU A 211 -22.70 -11.35 -4.63
C GLU A 211 -21.69 -12.46 -4.87
N THR A 212 -21.88 -13.60 -4.22
CA THR A 212 -21.05 -14.78 -4.46
C THR A 212 -21.60 -15.55 -5.65
N ILE A 213 -20.76 -15.75 -6.66
CA ILE A 213 -21.05 -16.53 -7.85
C ILE A 213 -20.34 -17.88 -7.70
N PHE A 214 -21.09 -18.94 -7.82
CA PHE A 214 -20.59 -20.32 -7.81
C PHE A 214 -20.45 -20.80 -9.24
N ILE A 215 -19.29 -21.34 -9.58
CA ILE A 215 -19.02 -21.93 -10.90
C ILE A 215 -19.16 -23.42 -10.78
N TYR A 216 -20.11 -23.97 -11.52
CA TYR A 216 -20.34 -25.40 -11.63
C TYR A 216 -20.09 -25.86 -13.05
N SER A 217 -19.59 -27.11 -13.18
CA SER A 217 -19.37 -27.75 -14.47
C SER A 217 -20.34 -28.94 -14.65
N LYS A 218 -20.92 -29.04 -15.86
CA LYS A 218 -21.72 -30.19 -16.33
C LYS A 218 -21.36 -30.47 -17.78
N ASP A 219 -21.01 -31.71 -18.09
CA ASP A 219 -20.64 -32.15 -19.45
C ASP A 219 -19.50 -31.31 -20.08
N GLY A 220 -18.54 -30.88 -19.25
CA GLY A 220 -17.41 -30.07 -19.67
C GLY A 220 -17.73 -28.59 -19.97
N LYS A 221 -18.93 -28.12 -19.64
CA LYS A 221 -19.31 -26.71 -19.70
C LYS A 221 -19.45 -26.11 -18.32
N GLU A 222 -18.80 -24.99 -18.11
CA GLU A 222 -18.93 -24.21 -16.89
C GLU A 222 -20.07 -23.21 -16.97
N GLN A 223 -20.81 -23.07 -15.88
CA GLN A 223 -21.90 -22.12 -15.75
C GLN A 223 -21.85 -21.45 -14.39
N GLU A 224 -22.13 -20.14 -14.35
CA GLU A 224 -22.19 -19.34 -13.14
C GLU A 224 -23.59 -19.40 -12.51
N PHE A 225 -23.63 -19.58 -11.20
CA PHE A 225 -24.85 -19.61 -10.40
C PHE A 225 -24.73 -18.65 -9.23
N THR A 226 -25.82 -18.01 -8.85
CA THR A 226 -25.94 -17.21 -7.62
C THR A 226 -26.67 -18.02 -6.54
N ILE A 227 -26.68 -17.52 -5.30
CA ILE A 227 -27.42 -18.15 -4.19
C ILE A 227 -28.91 -18.31 -4.54
N ASP A 228 -29.48 -17.33 -5.25
CA ASP A 228 -30.90 -17.33 -5.64
C ASP A 228 -31.22 -18.30 -6.79
N ASN A 229 -30.23 -18.70 -7.55
CA ASN A 229 -30.39 -19.54 -8.74
C ASN A 229 -29.50 -20.80 -8.69
N PHE A 230 -29.38 -21.38 -7.51
CA PHE A 230 -28.53 -22.54 -7.26
C PHE A 230 -29.04 -23.79 -8.00
N PRO A 231 -28.16 -24.60 -8.62
CA PRO A 231 -28.61 -25.81 -9.32
C PRO A 231 -29.15 -26.82 -8.30
N THR A 232 -30.38 -27.26 -8.47
CA THR A 232 -31.01 -28.29 -7.63
C THR A 232 -30.71 -29.73 -8.11
N ASP A 233 -30.01 -29.84 -9.23
CA ASP A 233 -29.66 -31.11 -9.85
C ASP A 233 -28.26 -31.57 -9.45
N SER A 234 -28.14 -32.78 -8.92
CA SER A 234 -26.86 -33.38 -8.42
C SER A 234 -25.88 -33.73 -9.55
N THR A 235 -26.19 -33.45 -10.80
CA THR A 235 -25.27 -33.69 -11.94
C THR A 235 -24.23 -32.56 -12.14
N TRP A 236 -24.37 -31.46 -11.42
CA TRP A 236 -23.43 -30.34 -11.45
C TRP A 236 -22.30 -30.54 -10.44
N THR A 237 -21.07 -30.40 -10.89
CA THR A 237 -19.87 -30.48 -10.04
C THR A 237 -19.34 -29.08 -9.74
N PHE A 238 -19.12 -28.76 -8.49
CA PHE A 238 -18.52 -27.48 -8.07
C PHE A 238 -17.10 -27.38 -8.62
N VAL A 239 -16.76 -26.24 -9.21
CA VAL A 239 -15.45 -25.93 -9.77
C VAL A 239 -14.76 -24.83 -8.96
N ASP A 240 -15.45 -23.70 -8.76
CA ASP A 240 -14.89 -22.52 -8.12
C ASP A 240 -16.00 -21.59 -7.60
N SER A 241 -15.64 -20.64 -6.74
CA SER A 241 -16.53 -19.56 -6.31
C SER A 241 -15.83 -18.23 -6.45
N LYS A 242 -16.54 -17.21 -6.95
CA LYS A 242 -16.04 -15.84 -7.10
C LYS A 242 -16.99 -14.87 -6.45
N THR A 243 -16.44 -13.92 -5.70
CA THR A 243 -17.23 -12.81 -5.16
C THR A 243 -17.08 -11.60 -6.08
N ARG A 244 -18.21 -11.01 -6.48
CA ARG A 244 -18.22 -9.74 -7.20
C ARG A 244 -19.03 -8.69 -6.46
N VAL A 245 -18.69 -7.43 -6.65
CA VAL A 245 -19.48 -6.31 -6.14
C VAL A 245 -20.78 -6.23 -6.95
N LYS A 246 -21.92 -6.38 -6.26
CA LYS A 246 -23.27 -6.24 -6.82
C LYS A 246 -23.69 -4.77 -6.86
N GLU A 247 -23.54 -4.07 -5.75
CA GLU A 247 -23.77 -2.64 -5.64
C GLU A 247 -22.63 -2.00 -4.82
N LYS A 248 -21.97 -0.99 -5.39
CA LYS A 248 -20.87 -0.30 -4.72
C LYS A 248 -21.46 0.67 -3.70
N GLY A 249 -21.18 0.44 -2.43
CA GLY A 249 -21.49 1.31 -1.31
C GLY A 249 -20.24 1.87 -0.65
N TYR A 250 -20.37 2.26 0.60
CA TYR A 250 -19.25 2.69 1.43
C TYR A 250 -18.47 1.46 1.91
N GLU A 251 -17.17 1.48 1.73
CA GLU A 251 -16.23 0.52 2.33
C GLU A 251 -15.49 1.21 3.47
N PRO A 252 -15.62 0.73 4.73
CA PRO A 252 -14.86 1.25 5.84
C PRO A 252 -13.34 1.11 5.58
N PRO A 253 -12.52 2.08 5.96
CA PRO A 253 -11.06 1.97 5.80
C PRO A 253 -10.43 0.84 6.63
N ILE A 254 -11.13 0.36 7.66
CA ILE A 254 -10.77 -0.80 8.47
C ILE A 254 -11.92 -1.80 8.36
N HIS A 255 -11.70 -2.94 7.70
CA HIS A 255 -12.75 -3.95 7.48
C HIS A 255 -12.34 -5.36 7.93
N ASP A 256 -11.04 -5.62 8.15
CA ASP A 256 -10.51 -6.95 8.49
C ASP A 256 -9.84 -6.99 9.88
N PHE A 257 -10.25 -6.09 10.80
CA PHE A 257 -9.71 -6.07 12.15
C PHE A 257 -10.41 -7.11 13.02
N SER A 258 -9.77 -8.26 13.21
CA SER A 258 -10.28 -9.35 14.06
C SER A 258 -9.12 -9.99 14.81
N ILE A 259 -9.27 -10.10 16.13
CA ILE A 259 -8.26 -10.66 17.05
C ILE A 259 -8.81 -11.95 17.64
N THR A 260 -8.19 -13.08 17.31
CA THR A 260 -8.61 -14.40 17.83
C THR A 260 -7.59 -14.89 18.87
N SER A 261 -8.06 -15.21 20.06
CA SER A 261 -7.23 -15.81 21.12
C SER A 261 -6.62 -17.13 20.66
N LEU A 262 -5.31 -17.29 20.82
CA LEU A 262 -4.65 -18.57 20.53
C LEU A 262 -5.03 -19.67 21.53
N GLU A 263 -5.26 -19.30 22.79
CA GLU A 263 -5.56 -20.27 23.87
C GLU A 263 -6.98 -20.79 23.82
N THR A 264 -7.97 -19.89 23.61
CA THR A 264 -9.39 -20.23 23.69
C THR A 264 -10.08 -20.33 22.33
N GLY A 265 -9.50 -19.77 21.27
CA GLY A 265 -10.13 -19.64 19.96
C GLY A 265 -11.26 -18.61 19.90
N GLU A 266 -11.46 -17.83 20.98
CA GLU A 266 -12.50 -16.81 21.06
C GLU A 266 -12.08 -15.52 20.35
N ASP A 267 -13.06 -14.80 19.81
CA ASP A 267 -12.88 -13.47 19.26
C ASP A 267 -12.79 -12.44 20.40
N LEU A 268 -11.64 -11.78 20.51
CA LEU A 268 -11.33 -10.76 21.51
C LEU A 268 -11.55 -9.34 21.01
N THR A 269 -11.97 -9.15 19.77
CA THR A 269 -12.01 -7.86 19.08
C THR A 269 -12.84 -6.83 19.84
N ASP A 270 -14.09 -7.15 20.13
CA ASP A 270 -15.01 -6.25 20.81
C ASP A 270 -14.57 -5.93 22.24
N ASP A 271 -14.05 -6.93 22.97
CA ASP A 271 -13.58 -6.77 24.34
C ASP A 271 -12.34 -5.86 24.41
N ILE A 272 -11.44 -5.93 23.41
CA ILE A 272 -10.27 -5.07 23.32
C ILE A 272 -10.65 -3.65 22.88
N LEU A 273 -11.46 -3.51 21.84
CA LEU A 273 -11.84 -2.21 21.29
C LEU A 273 -12.69 -1.36 22.25
N HIS A 274 -13.58 -1.99 23.02
CA HIS A 274 -14.46 -1.30 23.97
C HIS A 274 -13.88 -1.19 25.38
N SER A 275 -12.65 -1.66 25.60
CA SER A 275 -11.99 -1.59 26.91
C SER A 275 -11.73 -0.16 27.36
N ASP A 276 -12.11 0.19 28.58
CA ASP A 276 -11.75 1.44 29.26
C ASP A 276 -10.29 1.47 29.73
N GLN A 277 -9.63 0.32 29.78
CA GLN A 277 -8.24 0.16 30.21
C GLN A 277 -7.29 0.28 29.02
N TYR A 278 -6.02 0.52 29.31
CA TYR A 278 -4.98 0.45 28.31
C TYR A 278 -4.69 -0.98 27.91
N THR A 279 -4.51 -1.18 26.60
CA THR A 279 -4.08 -2.46 26.03
C THR A 279 -2.81 -2.22 25.22
N PHE A 280 -1.73 -2.90 25.57
CA PHE A 280 -0.50 -2.95 24.81
C PHE A 280 -0.63 -4.05 23.75
N LEU A 281 -0.41 -3.69 22.49
CA LEU A 281 -0.43 -4.62 21.36
C LEU A 281 0.96 -4.69 20.77
N LEU A 282 1.65 -5.81 20.96
CA LEU A 282 2.90 -6.11 20.26
C LEU A 282 2.54 -6.74 18.92
N VAL A 283 2.75 -6.03 17.84
CA VAL A 283 2.39 -6.44 16.48
C VAL A 283 3.61 -7.08 15.82
N ALA A 284 3.56 -8.38 15.59
CA ALA A 284 4.64 -9.16 14.99
C ALA A 284 4.08 -10.08 13.89
N PRO A 285 3.90 -9.57 12.66
CA PRO A 285 3.33 -10.35 11.57
C PRO A 285 4.02 -11.70 11.36
N TRP A 286 5.35 -11.73 11.42
CA TRP A 286 6.16 -12.93 11.24
C TRP A 286 7.23 -13.04 12.33
N LEU A 287 7.00 -13.83 13.35
CA LEU A 287 7.93 -14.02 14.48
C LEU A 287 9.30 -14.53 14.03
N LYS A 288 9.33 -15.45 13.05
CA LYS A 288 10.58 -15.97 12.49
C LYS A 288 11.48 -14.91 11.85
N GLN A 289 10.93 -13.77 11.45
CA GLN A 289 11.65 -12.66 10.81
C GLN A 289 11.66 -11.42 11.69
N ALA A 290 11.12 -11.51 12.90
CA ALA A 290 11.06 -10.39 13.82
C ALA A 290 12.45 -10.09 14.43
N ASP A 291 12.71 -8.82 14.69
CA ASP A 291 13.94 -8.37 15.36
C ASP A 291 13.77 -8.59 16.87
N ASP A 292 14.57 -9.48 17.44
CA ASP A 292 14.57 -9.83 18.85
C ASP A 292 15.46 -8.94 19.71
N SER A 293 16.24 -8.04 19.12
CA SER A 293 17.26 -7.24 19.81
C SER A 293 16.71 -6.29 20.90
N GLY A 294 15.40 -5.97 20.83
CA GLY A 294 14.72 -5.11 21.80
C GLY A 294 13.82 -5.84 22.81
N MET A 295 13.82 -7.19 22.82
CA MET A 295 12.82 -7.95 23.58
C MET A 295 12.96 -7.83 25.09
N ASP A 296 14.16 -7.62 25.63
CA ASP A 296 14.35 -7.34 27.06
C ASP A 296 13.50 -6.13 27.50
N LEU A 297 13.51 -5.04 26.71
CA LEU A 297 12.71 -3.86 26.99
C LEU A 297 11.19 -4.10 26.82
N ILE A 298 10.81 -4.94 25.87
CA ILE A 298 9.40 -5.32 25.66
C ILE A 298 8.91 -6.17 26.85
N ASN A 299 9.73 -7.09 27.36
CA ASN A 299 9.41 -7.87 28.54
C ASN A 299 9.24 -6.98 29.79
N GLU A 300 10.08 -5.95 29.96
CA GLU A 300 9.89 -4.93 31.01
C GLU A 300 8.54 -4.18 30.87
N VAL A 301 8.12 -3.87 29.64
CA VAL A 301 6.79 -3.26 29.39
C VAL A 301 5.66 -4.24 29.70
N TYR A 302 5.85 -5.53 29.43
CA TYR A 302 4.90 -6.56 29.82
C TYR A 302 4.77 -6.63 31.35
N ASP A 303 5.88 -6.72 32.09
CA ASP A 303 5.88 -6.71 33.56
C ASP A 303 5.16 -5.48 34.12
N TYR A 304 5.48 -4.30 33.58
CA TYR A 304 4.78 -3.06 33.92
C TYR A 304 3.27 -3.15 33.69
N SER A 305 2.84 -3.77 32.58
CA SER A 305 1.43 -3.92 32.27
C SER A 305 0.70 -4.82 33.28
N VAL A 306 1.35 -5.90 33.70
CA VAL A 306 0.84 -6.82 34.72
C VAL A 306 0.72 -6.13 36.09
N GLU A 307 1.74 -5.40 36.51
CA GLU A 307 1.76 -4.64 37.79
C GLU A 307 0.62 -3.60 37.86
N HIS A 308 0.26 -3.00 36.72
CA HIS A 308 -0.79 -1.96 36.66
C HIS A 308 -2.16 -2.47 36.25
N GLY A 309 -2.30 -3.78 36.03
CA GLY A 309 -3.56 -4.40 35.59
C GLY A 309 -3.97 -4.01 34.18
N TYR A 310 -3.01 -3.64 33.32
CA TYR A 310 -3.24 -3.38 31.90
C TYR A 310 -3.15 -4.69 31.09
N ARG A 311 -3.83 -4.72 29.96
CA ARG A 311 -3.75 -5.87 29.05
C ARG A 311 -2.51 -5.73 28.17
N PHE A 312 -1.82 -6.85 27.96
CA PHE A 312 -0.75 -6.98 26.98
C PHE A 312 -1.05 -8.20 26.08
N LEU A 313 -0.87 -8.07 24.78
CA LEU A 313 -1.15 -9.11 23.81
C LEU A 313 -0.19 -9.02 22.62
N CYS A 314 0.40 -10.13 22.21
CA CYS A 314 1.16 -10.21 20.97
C CYS A 314 0.25 -10.67 19.83
N LEU A 315 0.12 -9.85 18.79
CA LEU A 315 -0.67 -10.15 17.60
C LEU A 315 0.26 -10.68 16.50
N THR A 316 -0.04 -11.85 15.97
CA THR A 316 0.80 -12.49 14.94
C THR A 316 -0.03 -13.30 13.94
N ALA A 317 0.55 -13.53 12.75
CA ALA A 317 0.05 -14.48 11.75
C ALA A 317 0.93 -15.74 11.67
N SER A 318 1.85 -15.91 12.62
CA SER A 318 2.82 -17.01 12.65
C SER A 318 2.20 -18.32 13.12
N SER A 319 2.88 -19.43 12.79
CA SER A 319 2.47 -20.76 13.25
C SER A 319 2.73 -20.94 14.75
N GLU A 320 2.07 -21.91 15.34
CA GLU A 320 2.27 -22.28 16.76
C GLU A 320 3.74 -22.63 17.05
N GLN A 321 4.44 -23.29 16.14
CA GLN A 321 5.84 -23.61 16.30
C GLN A 321 6.72 -22.34 16.32
N ASP A 322 6.46 -21.37 15.47
CA ASP A 322 7.20 -20.10 15.46
C ASP A 322 6.98 -19.30 16.75
N ILE A 323 5.79 -19.43 17.37
CA ILE A 323 5.48 -18.82 18.67
C ILE A 323 6.29 -19.48 19.78
N ILE A 324 6.35 -20.82 19.81
CA ILE A 324 7.15 -21.57 20.80
C ILE A 324 8.63 -21.18 20.66
N ASP A 325 9.16 -21.23 19.45
CA ASP A 325 10.55 -20.85 19.17
C ASP A 325 10.85 -19.40 19.61
N TRP A 326 9.89 -18.48 19.41
CA TRP A 326 10.00 -17.10 19.86
C TRP A 326 10.04 -16.98 21.37
N GLN A 327 9.14 -17.66 22.08
CA GLN A 327 9.08 -17.68 23.54
C GLN A 327 10.38 -18.21 24.15
N GLU A 328 10.92 -19.31 23.59
CA GLU A 328 12.19 -19.89 24.05
C GLU A 328 13.38 -18.95 23.84
N ASN A 329 13.40 -18.24 22.71
CA ASN A 329 14.52 -17.35 22.37
C ASN A 329 14.50 -16.02 23.10
N THR A 330 13.29 -15.46 23.39
CA THR A 330 13.13 -14.11 23.92
C THR A 330 12.68 -14.05 25.38
N GLY A 331 12.32 -15.21 25.95
CA GLY A 331 11.74 -15.28 27.30
C GLY A 331 10.37 -14.62 27.40
N ALA A 332 9.62 -14.56 26.30
CA ALA A 332 8.29 -13.94 26.25
C ALA A 332 7.26 -14.76 27.05
N GLU A 333 6.66 -14.13 28.07
CA GLU A 333 5.59 -14.73 28.89
C GLU A 333 4.21 -14.14 28.58
N TYR A 334 4.13 -13.16 27.70
CA TYR A 334 2.87 -12.52 27.31
C TYR A 334 2.01 -13.43 26.42
N PRO A 335 0.65 -13.28 26.47
CA PRO A 335 -0.27 -14.07 25.66
C PRO A 335 -0.20 -13.67 24.18
N PHE A 336 -0.51 -14.65 23.31
CA PHE A 336 -0.53 -14.48 21.86
C PHE A 336 -1.96 -14.57 21.32
N ALA A 337 -2.23 -13.80 20.27
CA ALA A 337 -3.47 -13.90 19.50
C ALA A 337 -3.17 -13.84 18.01
N LEU A 338 -4.06 -14.49 17.24
CA LEU A 338 -3.96 -14.54 15.79
C LEU A 338 -4.72 -13.37 15.17
N MET A 339 -4.11 -12.80 14.14
CA MET A 339 -4.70 -11.78 13.31
C MET A 339 -4.21 -11.92 11.87
N ASP A 340 -5.00 -11.41 10.92
CA ASP A 340 -4.65 -11.43 9.51
C ASP A 340 -3.32 -10.71 9.23
N GLU A 341 -2.49 -11.32 8.40
CA GLU A 341 -1.14 -10.83 8.06
C GLU A 341 -1.17 -9.44 7.39
N ILE A 342 -2.12 -9.21 6.47
CA ILE A 342 -2.22 -7.95 5.73
C ILE A 342 -2.60 -6.82 6.70
N THR A 343 -3.51 -7.11 7.62
CA THR A 343 -3.92 -6.18 8.68
C THR A 343 -2.74 -5.84 9.58
N LEU A 344 -1.99 -6.83 10.07
CA LEU A 344 -0.80 -6.61 10.92
C LEU A 344 0.25 -5.73 10.22
N LYS A 345 0.56 -6.00 8.94
CA LYS A 345 1.47 -5.18 8.12
C LYS A 345 0.98 -3.74 7.93
N THR A 346 -0.33 -3.54 7.92
CA THR A 346 -0.96 -2.22 7.79
C THR A 346 -0.96 -1.47 9.12
N MET A 347 -1.12 -2.15 10.26
CA MET A 347 -1.12 -1.56 11.58
C MET A 347 0.20 -0.85 11.90
N ILE A 348 1.34 -1.48 11.62
CA ILE A 348 2.65 -0.90 11.88
C ILE A 348 3.68 -1.34 10.84
N ARG A 349 4.64 -0.45 10.50
CA ARG A 349 5.76 -0.73 9.59
C ARG A 349 7.00 -1.17 10.37
N SER A 350 6.82 -2.08 11.33
CA SER A 350 7.89 -2.66 12.14
C SER A 350 7.56 -4.11 12.45
N ASN A 351 8.54 -4.97 12.57
CA ASN A 351 8.35 -6.37 12.97
C ASN A 351 9.44 -6.77 13.99
N PRO A 352 9.13 -6.73 15.31
CA PRO A 352 7.84 -6.32 15.90
C PRO A 352 7.69 -4.80 16.03
N GLY A 353 6.48 -4.36 16.39
CA GLY A 353 6.17 -2.99 16.76
C GLY A 353 5.18 -2.93 17.91
N LEU A 354 5.36 -1.99 18.84
CA LEU A 354 4.49 -1.84 20.01
C LEU A 354 3.49 -0.70 19.79
N MET A 355 2.22 -0.98 20.02
CA MET A 355 1.12 -0.03 19.98
C MET A 355 0.42 0.02 21.33
N LEU A 356 -0.13 1.19 21.68
CA LEU A 356 -0.95 1.39 22.87
C LEU A 356 -2.35 1.79 22.43
N LEU A 357 -3.35 1.02 22.86
CA LEU A 357 -4.75 1.22 22.53
C LEU A 357 -5.55 1.53 23.80
N LYS A 358 -6.59 2.36 23.66
CA LYS A 358 -7.60 2.63 24.67
C LYS A 358 -8.89 3.09 24.02
N LYS A 359 -9.99 2.37 24.22
CA LYS A 359 -11.31 2.68 23.65
C LYS A 359 -11.30 2.74 22.10
N GLY A 360 -10.63 1.76 21.49
CA GLY A 360 -10.51 1.72 20.04
C GLY A 360 -9.62 2.83 19.51
#